data_ec2a24e692a961a71e6ebe46b123fe8d
#
_entry.id   ec2a24e692a961a71e6ebe46b123fe8d
#
_cell.length_a   1.000
_cell.length_b   1.000
_cell.length_c   1.000
_cell.angle_alpha   90.00
_cell.angle_beta   90.00
_cell.angle_gamma   90.00
#
_symmetry.space_group_name_H-M   'P 1'
#
loop_
_entity.id
_entity.type
_entity.pdbx_description
1 polymer ?
#
loop_
_entity_poly.entity_id
_entity_poly.type
_entity_poly.pdbx_seq_one_letter_code
_entity_poly.pdbx_strand_id
1 'polypeptide(L)'
;MGRARKDGDPLGLAGTRLSFKHGAFYYRHRDGRWERVGTDVKVAKERAALYNDPQGVYGTVAYWLDQFIVDCTARVAAGTLSARTLADYTENIVPLKAYFGAMLPEHIEPQHVQAYLDIGAKAGRPVRANREKACLSSCLSWLMRTGRTTLKVNPCMQASGTKGNPESKRERYVTHAEYIEVYEAAGTQVRLLMELTYRTLQRPESDLLGWTPAVLARDPHSGARVLSFIQGKTGMRVKIALTERLESLIHRAMGKVPVISQPLVHNRKGEGYTYSGITAMLTAAIRKVNKAREAKGLPKLESFGFRDLKGKGATDMWLAGHPIEQIQLLCGHSDKATTEKYIKARWNATAQPNETAIA
;
A
#
# COMPACT_ATOMS: atom_id res chain seq x y z
N MET A 1 28.02 -36.98 -19.82
CA MET A 1 26.58 -36.70 -19.85
C MET A 1 25.89 -37.61 -18.84
N GLY A 2 25.35 -37.10 -17.73
CA GLY A 2 24.61 -37.85 -16.75
C GLY A 2 23.24 -38.25 -17.28
N ARG A 3 22.85 -39.51 -17.10
CA ARG A 3 21.54 -40.05 -17.45
C ARG A 3 20.45 -39.19 -16.79
N ALA A 4 19.53 -38.62 -17.59
CA ALA A 4 18.35 -37.95 -17.08
C ALA A 4 17.56 -38.95 -16.19
N ARG A 5 17.17 -38.54 -14.97
CA ARG A 5 16.31 -39.32 -14.11
C ARG A 5 14.94 -39.45 -14.78
N LYS A 6 14.48 -40.70 -14.92
CA LYS A 6 13.21 -41.07 -15.60
C LYS A 6 11.96 -40.68 -14.79
N ASP A 7 12.12 -40.54 -13.49
CA ASP A 7 11.06 -40.07 -12.56
C ASP A 7 11.44 -38.69 -12.06
N GLY A 8 10.48 -37.75 -12.00
CA GLY A 8 10.73 -36.37 -11.59
C GLY A 8 11.63 -36.20 -10.39
N ASP A 9 11.95 -34.98 -9.97
CA ASP A 9 12.80 -34.71 -8.81
C ASP A 9 11.96 -34.48 -7.55
N PRO A 10 11.41 -35.55 -6.91
CA PRO A 10 10.50 -35.43 -5.76
C PRO A 10 11.17 -34.81 -4.53
N LEU A 11 12.49 -34.82 -4.47
CA LEU A 11 13.27 -34.21 -3.39
C LEU A 11 13.81 -32.83 -3.75
N GLY A 12 13.62 -32.38 -4.98
CA GLY A 12 14.10 -31.08 -5.45
C GLY A 12 15.63 -30.95 -5.37
N LEU A 13 16.38 -31.98 -5.79
CA LEU A 13 17.83 -32.01 -5.74
C LEU A 13 18.51 -31.54 -7.03
N ALA A 14 17.73 -31.26 -8.08
CA ALA A 14 18.28 -30.77 -9.34
C ALA A 14 19.04 -29.46 -9.12
N GLY A 15 20.24 -29.36 -9.68
CA GLY A 15 21.11 -28.17 -9.55
C GLY A 15 21.84 -28.02 -8.21
N THR A 16 21.53 -28.83 -7.18
CA THR A 16 22.13 -28.70 -5.84
C THR A 16 23.46 -29.45 -5.67
N ARG A 17 23.87 -30.24 -6.65
CA ARG A 17 25.00 -31.19 -6.53
C ARG A 17 24.82 -32.26 -5.45
N LEU A 18 23.60 -32.41 -4.91
CA LEU A 18 23.25 -33.48 -3.95
C LEU A 18 22.80 -34.76 -4.68
N SER A 19 23.09 -35.86 -4.06
CA SER A 19 22.54 -37.16 -4.41
C SER A 19 22.07 -37.89 -3.16
N PHE A 20 20.89 -38.52 -3.24
CA PHE A 20 20.41 -39.40 -2.16
C PHE A 20 20.81 -40.83 -2.46
N LYS A 21 21.58 -41.45 -1.58
CA LYS A 21 22.08 -42.83 -1.71
C LYS A 21 22.18 -43.48 -0.33
N HIS A 22 21.83 -44.74 -0.23
CA HIS A 22 21.97 -45.53 1.02
C HIS A 22 21.37 -44.86 2.26
N GLY A 23 20.18 -44.19 2.08
CA GLY A 23 19.48 -43.54 3.19
C GLY A 23 20.10 -42.23 3.66
N ALA A 24 21.04 -41.63 2.92
CA ALA A 24 21.67 -40.36 3.24
C ALA A 24 21.91 -39.49 2.01
N PHE A 25 22.05 -38.21 2.24
CA PHE A 25 22.42 -37.22 1.23
C PHE A 25 23.93 -37.06 1.15
N TYR A 26 24.45 -37.02 -0.07
CA TYR A 26 25.86 -36.79 -0.39
C TYR A 26 26.01 -35.62 -1.33
N TYR A 27 26.93 -34.72 -0.98
CA TYR A 27 27.29 -33.57 -1.83
C TYR A 27 28.53 -33.94 -2.67
N ARG A 28 28.51 -33.58 -3.96
CA ARG A 28 29.65 -33.75 -4.86
C ARG A 28 30.38 -32.41 -5.01
N HIS A 29 31.57 -32.31 -4.41
CA HIS A 29 32.47 -31.18 -4.54
C HIS A 29 32.96 -30.99 -6.00
N ARG A 30 33.48 -29.78 -6.30
CA ARG A 30 33.99 -29.47 -7.66
C ARG A 30 35.19 -30.33 -8.04
N ASP A 31 36.00 -30.72 -7.06
CA ASP A 31 37.14 -31.64 -7.20
C ASP A 31 36.76 -33.11 -7.41
N GLY A 32 35.45 -33.40 -7.42
CA GLY A 32 34.92 -34.75 -7.59
C GLY A 32 34.71 -35.53 -6.31
N ARG A 33 35.20 -35.07 -5.16
CA ARG A 33 35.05 -35.71 -3.84
C ARG A 33 33.58 -35.71 -3.42
N TRP A 34 33.19 -36.82 -2.76
CA TRP A 34 31.86 -36.97 -2.17
C TRP A 34 31.92 -36.79 -0.66
N GLU A 35 31.02 -36.00 -0.12
CA GLU A 35 30.85 -35.77 1.30
C GLU A 35 29.44 -36.17 1.74
N ARG A 36 29.34 -36.96 2.82
CA ARG A 36 28.05 -37.24 3.46
C ARG A 36 27.57 -36.03 4.24
N VAL A 37 26.42 -35.46 3.85
CA VAL A 37 25.90 -34.23 4.44
C VAL A 37 24.71 -34.45 5.39
N GLY A 38 24.28 -35.69 5.57
CA GLY A 38 23.24 -36.05 6.55
C GLY A 38 22.12 -36.88 5.97
N THR A 39 21.09 -37.12 6.78
CA THR A 39 19.88 -37.87 6.38
C THR A 39 18.65 -36.98 6.19
N ASP A 40 18.69 -35.73 6.68
CA ASP A 40 17.64 -34.73 6.51
C ASP A 40 17.85 -33.96 5.22
N VAL A 41 16.81 -33.90 4.39
CA VAL A 41 16.86 -33.24 3.08
C VAL A 41 17.06 -31.72 3.19
N LYS A 42 16.51 -31.09 4.24
CA LYS A 42 16.59 -29.66 4.46
C LYS A 42 18.01 -29.28 4.85
N VAL A 43 18.60 -29.96 5.83
CA VAL A 43 19.98 -29.76 6.27
C VAL A 43 20.96 -30.00 5.12
N ALA A 44 20.72 -31.06 4.32
CA ALA A 44 21.55 -31.36 3.17
C ALA A 44 21.52 -30.27 2.11
N LYS A 45 20.33 -29.71 1.83
CA LYS A 45 20.19 -28.58 0.88
C LYS A 45 20.85 -27.31 1.39
N GLU A 46 20.75 -27.00 2.66
CA GLU A 46 21.41 -25.84 3.29
C GLU A 46 22.93 -25.97 3.18
N ARG A 47 23.51 -27.14 3.49
CA ARG A 47 24.92 -27.40 3.32
C ARG A 47 25.38 -27.31 1.86
N ALA A 48 24.62 -27.90 0.96
CA ALA A 48 24.92 -27.80 -0.47
C ALA A 48 24.89 -26.37 -1.00
N ALA A 49 23.95 -25.56 -0.52
CA ALA A 49 23.88 -24.15 -0.88
C ALA A 49 25.12 -23.39 -0.39
N LEU A 50 25.57 -23.62 0.85
CA LEU A 50 26.81 -23.05 1.37
C LEU A 50 28.03 -23.44 0.51
N TYR A 51 28.15 -24.71 0.11
CA TYR A 51 29.26 -25.16 -0.74
C TYR A 51 29.19 -24.69 -2.19
N ASN A 52 27.98 -24.39 -2.68
CA ASN A 52 27.75 -23.84 -4.01
C ASN A 52 27.90 -22.30 -4.05
N ASP A 53 28.00 -21.65 -2.90
CA ASP A 53 28.13 -20.20 -2.78
C ASP A 53 29.60 -19.76 -2.61
N PRO A 54 30.31 -19.45 -3.70
CA PRO A 54 31.71 -19.04 -3.64
C PRO A 54 31.93 -17.65 -3.02
N GLN A 55 30.87 -16.88 -2.80
CA GLN A 55 30.93 -15.50 -2.32
C GLN A 55 30.48 -15.32 -0.86
N GLY A 56 30.05 -16.40 -0.19
CA GLY A 56 29.60 -16.36 1.19
C GLY A 56 28.31 -15.56 1.44
N VAL A 57 27.47 -15.39 0.40
CA VAL A 57 26.23 -14.61 0.46
C VAL A 57 25.06 -15.43 0.98
N TYR A 58 25.15 -16.76 0.87
CA TYR A 58 24.07 -17.66 1.31
C TYR A 58 23.76 -17.50 2.80
N GLY A 59 22.46 -17.39 3.12
CA GLY A 59 21.99 -17.23 4.49
C GLY A 59 22.06 -15.81 5.04
N THR A 60 22.71 -14.89 4.34
CA THR A 60 22.74 -13.48 4.75
C THR A 60 21.39 -12.81 4.53
N VAL A 61 21.19 -11.66 5.16
CA VAL A 61 19.97 -10.84 4.99
C VAL A 61 19.77 -10.44 3.52
N ALA A 62 20.85 -10.13 2.79
CA ALA A 62 20.75 -9.81 1.35
C ALA A 62 20.16 -10.98 0.57
N TYR A 63 20.67 -12.21 0.79
CA TYR A 63 20.13 -13.42 0.18
C TYR A 63 18.65 -13.63 0.50
N TRP A 64 18.28 -13.51 1.78
CA TRP A 64 16.91 -13.75 2.20
C TRP A 64 15.93 -12.69 1.75
N LEU A 65 16.35 -11.44 1.62
CA LEU A 65 15.51 -10.38 1.03
C LEU A 65 15.19 -10.70 -0.44
N ASP A 66 16.15 -11.23 -1.23
CA ASP A 66 15.89 -11.66 -2.60
C ASP A 66 14.93 -12.85 -2.65
N GLN A 67 15.11 -13.86 -1.80
CA GLN A 67 14.20 -14.99 -1.70
C GLN A 67 12.79 -14.56 -1.27
N PHE A 68 12.70 -13.57 -0.39
CA PHE A 68 11.41 -12.99 0.02
C PHE A 68 10.68 -12.31 -1.14
N ILE A 69 11.40 -11.61 -2.03
CA ILE A 69 10.79 -11.03 -3.23
C ILE A 69 10.30 -12.12 -4.19
N VAL A 70 11.03 -13.23 -4.34
CA VAL A 70 10.58 -14.39 -5.13
C VAL A 70 9.28 -14.97 -4.57
N ASP A 71 9.19 -15.18 -3.24
CA ASP A 71 7.96 -15.61 -2.56
C ASP A 71 6.81 -14.61 -2.77
N CYS A 72 7.08 -13.31 -2.59
CA CYS A 72 6.09 -12.27 -2.80
C CYS A 72 5.59 -12.23 -4.26
N THR A 73 6.45 -12.49 -5.25
CA THR A 73 6.06 -12.57 -6.67
C THR A 73 5.10 -13.74 -6.90
N ALA A 74 5.39 -14.90 -6.34
CA ALA A 74 4.50 -16.07 -6.40
C ALA A 74 3.14 -15.77 -5.71
N ARG A 75 3.14 -15.04 -4.61
CA ARG A 75 1.92 -14.62 -3.90
C ARG A 75 1.09 -13.61 -4.67
N VAL A 76 1.72 -12.74 -5.46
CA VAL A 76 1.00 -11.84 -6.38
C VAL A 76 0.31 -12.66 -7.48
N ALA A 77 1.02 -13.62 -8.08
CA ALA A 77 0.44 -14.52 -9.07
C ALA A 77 -0.74 -15.34 -8.52
N ALA A 78 -0.67 -15.73 -7.23
CA ALA A 78 -1.75 -16.43 -6.53
C ALA A 78 -2.87 -15.50 -6.01
N GLY A 79 -2.80 -14.19 -6.22
CA GLY A 79 -3.80 -13.21 -5.75
C GLY A 79 -3.81 -12.97 -4.23
N THR A 80 -2.80 -13.44 -3.48
CA THR A 80 -2.71 -13.30 -2.00
C THR A 80 -1.88 -12.10 -1.55
N LEU A 81 -1.22 -11.42 -2.49
CA LEU A 81 -0.50 -10.17 -2.26
C LEU A 81 -0.80 -9.20 -3.41
N SER A 82 -0.90 -7.91 -3.12
CA SER A 82 -1.09 -6.91 -4.18
C SER A 82 0.20 -6.63 -4.94
N ALA A 83 0.11 -6.39 -6.25
CA ALA A 83 1.25 -5.97 -7.08
C ALA A 83 1.91 -4.69 -6.54
N ARG A 84 1.12 -3.76 -5.97
CA ARG A 84 1.63 -2.54 -5.35
C ARG A 84 2.52 -2.84 -4.14
N THR A 85 2.11 -3.80 -3.29
CA THR A 85 2.92 -4.20 -2.13
C THR A 85 4.24 -4.82 -2.56
N LEU A 86 4.24 -5.63 -3.62
CA LEU A 86 5.47 -6.20 -4.20
C LEU A 86 6.40 -5.07 -4.71
N ALA A 87 5.86 -4.10 -5.43
CA ALA A 87 6.64 -2.94 -5.91
C ALA A 87 7.27 -2.17 -4.74
N ASP A 88 6.49 -1.87 -3.68
CA ASP A 88 6.99 -1.20 -2.49
C ASP A 88 8.08 -2.03 -1.78
N TYR A 89 7.95 -3.35 -1.70
CA TYR A 89 8.99 -4.22 -1.13
C TYR A 89 10.26 -4.23 -1.97
N THR A 90 10.13 -4.30 -3.30
CA THR A 90 11.28 -4.29 -4.23
C THR A 90 12.10 -3.00 -4.09
N GLU A 91 11.43 -1.86 -3.89
CA GLU A 91 12.15 -0.60 -3.60
C GLU A 91 12.79 -0.60 -2.20
N ASN A 92 12.06 -1.11 -1.19
CA ASN A 92 12.50 -1.07 0.20
C ASN A 92 13.69 -1.97 0.48
N ILE A 93 13.86 -3.11 -0.24
CA ILE A 93 14.98 -4.01 -0.01
C ILE A 93 16.33 -3.40 -0.41
N VAL A 94 16.36 -2.39 -1.30
CA VAL A 94 17.62 -1.78 -1.75
C VAL A 94 18.42 -1.17 -0.58
N PRO A 95 17.87 -0.20 0.19
CA PRO A 95 18.59 0.35 1.34
C PRO A 95 18.76 -0.66 2.48
N LEU A 96 17.85 -1.63 2.62
CA LEU A 96 17.98 -2.69 3.62
C LEU A 96 19.17 -3.61 3.33
N LYS A 97 19.40 -3.97 2.07
CA LYS A 97 20.58 -4.74 1.65
C LYS A 97 21.88 -3.95 1.89
N ALA A 98 21.86 -2.67 1.64
CA ALA A 98 23.04 -1.82 1.86
C ALA A 98 23.46 -1.78 3.34
N TYR A 99 22.49 -1.83 4.27
CA TYR A 99 22.77 -1.72 5.71
C TYR A 99 22.89 -3.10 6.40
N PHE A 100 21.92 -4.01 6.17
CA PHE A 100 21.84 -5.30 6.85
C PHE A 100 22.40 -6.45 6.02
N GLY A 101 22.70 -6.23 4.75
CA GLY A 101 22.90 -7.30 3.76
C GLY A 101 23.96 -8.32 4.12
N ALA A 102 25.05 -7.94 4.74
CA ALA A 102 26.13 -8.83 5.16
C ALA A 102 25.85 -9.58 6.47
N MET A 103 24.81 -9.19 7.23
CA MET A 103 24.46 -9.83 8.51
C MET A 103 23.71 -11.15 8.27
N LEU A 104 23.81 -12.06 9.22
CA LEU A 104 22.86 -13.19 9.31
C LEU A 104 21.59 -12.70 10.03
N PRO A 105 20.40 -13.23 9.66
CA PRO A 105 19.16 -12.86 10.34
C PRO A 105 19.21 -13.00 11.85
N GLU A 106 19.88 -14.05 12.34
CA GLU A 106 20.05 -14.37 13.77
C GLU A 106 20.85 -13.31 14.54
N HIS A 107 21.68 -12.55 13.83
CA HIS A 107 22.53 -11.50 14.42
C HIS A 107 21.87 -10.12 14.40
N ILE A 108 20.66 -10.00 13.84
CA ILE A 108 19.93 -8.74 13.90
C ILE A 108 19.31 -8.59 15.28
N GLU A 109 19.73 -7.57 16.01
CA GLU A 109 19.21 -7.19 17.31
C GLU A 109 18.36 -5.89 17.20
N PRO A 110 17.49 -5.61 18.19
CA PRO A 110 16.67 -4.39 18.20
C PRO A 110 17.49 -3.10 18.08
N GLN A 111 18.69 -3.06 18.67
CA GLN A 111 19.61 -1.93 18.55
C GLN A 111 20.07 -1.63 17.12
N HIS A 112 20.29 -2.67 16.31
CA HIS A 112 20.66 -2.49 14.89
C HIS A 112 19.49 -1.90 14.09
N VAL A 113 18.26 -2.32 14.38
CA VAL A 113 17.05 -1.80 13.74
C VAL A 113 16.81 -0.35 14.17
N GLN A 114 17.02 -0.02 15.46
CA GLN A 114 16.89 1.34 15.97
C GLN A 114 17.94 2.27 15.34
N ALA A 115 19.21 1.84 15.25
CA ALA A 115 20.26 2.61 14.59
C ALA A 115 19.92 2.91 13.12
N TYR A 116 19.36 1.94 12.39
CA TYR A 116 18.89 2.16 11.03
C TYR A 116 17.81 3.24 10.94
N LEU A 117 16.82 3.22 11.85
CA LEU A 117 15.75 4.21 11.92
C LEU A 117 16.30 5.61 12.23
N ASP A 118 17.26 5.71 13.15
CA ASP A 118 17.89 6.96 13.56
C ASP A 118 18.72 7.57 12.42
N ILE A 119 19.44 6.74 11.66
CA ILE A 119 20.15 7.16 10.44
C ILE A 119 19.14 7.72 9.41
N GLY A 120 18.02 7.02 9.20
CA GLY A 120 16.97 7.48 8.31
C GLY A 120 16.37 8.82 8.74
N ALA A 121 16.16 9.01 10.05
CA ALA A 121 15.66 10.27 10.61
C ALA A 121 16.66 11.42 10.43
N LYS A 122 17.94 11.20 10.72
CA LYS A 122 19.04 12.17 10.52
C LYS A 122 19.20 12.56 9.05
N ALA A 123 18.93 11.62 8.14
CA ALA A 123 18.94 11.87 6.69
C ALA A 123 17.65 12.52 6.16
N GLY A 124 16.73 12.98 7.03
CA GLY A 124 15.49 13.64 6.64
C GLY A 124 14.41 12.72 6.04
N ARG A 125 14.53 11.39 6.21
CA ARG A 125 13.60 10.40 5.66
C ARG A 125 12.97 9.47 6.73
N PRO A 126 12.46 10.00 7.86
CA PRO A 126 12.01 9.18 8.98
C PRO A 126 10.86 8.23 8.62
N VAL A 127 9.87 8.72 7.86
CA VAL A 127 8.72 7.92 7.43
C VAL A 127 9.14 6.82 6.46
N ARG A 128 10.08 7.09 5.56
CA ARG A 128 10.60 6.09 4.62
C ARG A 128 11.34 4.97 5.37
N ALA A 129 12.18 5.32 6.34
CA ALA A 129 12.86 4.35 7.20
C ALA A 129 11.88 3.43 7.96
N ASN A 130 10.74 3.97 8.43
CA ASN A 130 9.67 3.16 9.01
C ASN A 130 9.08 2.15 8.02
N ARG A 131 8.90 2.52 6.75
CA ARG A 131 8.40 1.60 5.70
C ARG A 131 9.43 0.52 5.39
N GLU A 132 10.68 0.88 5.30
CA GLU A 132 11.81 -0.05 5.11
C GLU A 132 11.90 -1.04 6.28
N LYS A 133 11.85 -0.54 7.54
CA LYS A 133 11.77 -1.41 8.74
C LYS A 133 10.58 -2.38 8.68
N ALA A 134 9.41 -1.93 8.23
CA ALA A 134 8.23 -2.78 8.09
C ALA A 134 8.44 -3.88 7.03
N CYS A 135 9.15 -3.60 5.94
CA CYS A 135 9.56 -4.59 4.94
C CYS A 135 10.51 -5.63 5.54
N LEU A 136 11.56 -5.20 6.26
CA LEU A 136 12.48 -6.10 6.98
C LEU A 136 11.72 -6.99 7.96
N SER A 137 10.82 -6.40 8.75
CA SER A 137 9.96 -7.13 9.69
C SER A 137 9.13 -8.22 9.00
N SER A 138 8.58 -7.92 7.82
CA SER A 138 7.80 -8.88 7.04
C SER A 138 8.66 -10.04 6.53
N CYS A 139 9.88 -9.75 6.08
CA CYS A 139 10.86 -10.74 5.65
C CYS A 139 11.28 -11.65 6.83
N LEU A 140 11.68 -11.07 7.96
CA LEU A 140 12.08 -11.84 9.15
C LEU A 140 10.93 -12.71 9.68
N SER A 141 9.70 -12.18 9.72
CA SER A 141 8.52 -12.96 10.09
C SER A 141 8.25 -14.11 9.11
N TRP A 142 8.51 -13.90 7.81
CA TRP A 142 8.42 -14.97 6.82
C TRP A 142 9.47 -16.05 7.04
N LEU A 143 10.73 -15.68 7.32
CA LEU A 143 11.80 -16.64 7.66
C LEU A 143 11.44 -17.47 8.89
N MET A 144 10.94 -16.83 9.95
CA MET A 144 10.50 -17.50 11.18
C MET A 144 9.38 -18.52 10.90
N ARG A 145 8.32 -18.12 10.17
CA ARG A 145 7.20 -19.01 9.84
C ARG A 145 7.58 -20.17 8.96
N THR A 146 8.59 -20.00 8.10
CA THR A 146 9.05 -21.04 7.18
C THR A 146 10.22 -21.87 7.75
N GLY A 147 10.62 -21.61 9.01
CA GLY A 147 11.71 -22.31 9.68
C GLY A 147 13.07 -22.14 9.01
N ARG A 148 13.32 -20.99 8.38
CA ARG A 148 14.58 -20.67 7.68
C ARG A 148 15.54 -19.84 8.52
N THR A 149 15.22 -19.61 9.78
CA THR A 149 16.02 -18.89 10.76
C THR A 149 15.78 -19.46 12.14
N THR A 150 16.73 -19.30 13.04
CA THR A 150 16.63 -19.69 14.44
C THR A 150 16.10 -18.56 15.33
N LEU A 151 15.80 -17.38 14.76
CA LEU A 151 15.17 -16.25 15.48
C LEU A 151 13.93 -16.72 16.22
N LYS A 152 13.84 -16.37 17.51
CA LYS A 152 12.67 -16.63 18.37
C LYS A 152 11.72 -15.45 18.40
N VAL A 153 12.24 -14.24 18.27
CA VAL A 153 11.48 -12.99 18.31
C VAL A 153 11.96 -12.09 17.18
N ASN A 154 11.02 -11.44 16.48
CA ASN A 154 11.36 -10.50 15.41
C ASN A 154 11.87 -9.18 16.01
N PRO A 155 13.13 -8.80 15.78
CA PRO A 155 13.75 -7.62 16.37
C PRO A 155 13.12 -6.28 15.88
N CYS A 156 12.36 -6.30 14.80
CA CYS A 156 11.68 -5.11 14.28
C CYS A 156 10.37 -4.79 15.01
N MET A 157 9.87 -5.68 15.86
CA MET A 157 8.59 -5.47 16.54
C MET A 157 8.73 -4.56 17.75
N GLN A 158 7.64 -3.85 18.09
CA GLN A 158 7.61 -2.99 19.28
C GLN A 158 7.83 -3.80 20.58
N ALA A 159 7.33 -5.03 20.63
CA ALA A 159 7.56 -5.94 21.76
C ALA A 159 9.05 -6.24 22.01
N SER A 160 9.91 -6.06 21.00
CA SER A 160 11.38 -6.20 21.11
C SER A 160 12.09 -4.90 21.53
N GLY A 161 11.33 -3.82 21.82
CA GLY A 161 11.89 -2.53 22.20
C GLY A 161 12.14 -1.56 21.04
N THR A 162 12.00 -1.99 19.77
CA THR A 162 12.19 -1.11 18.61
C THR A 162 11.03 -0.13 18.47
N LYS A 163 11.36 1.17 18.46
CA LYS A 163 10.38 2.26 18.32
C LYS A 163 10.54 2.95 16.97
N GLY A 164 9.46 2.94 16.16
CA GLY A 164 9.44 3.67 14.88
C GLY A 164 9.60 5.18 15.06
N ASN A 165 10.11 5.84 14.02
CA ASN A 165 10.18 7.30 13.99
C ASN A 165 8.78 7.91 14.09
N PRO A 166 8.61 9.08 14.76
CA PRO A 166 7.35 9.79 14.78
C PRO A 166 6.86 10.11 13.37
N GLU A 167 5.58 9.85 13.13
CA GLU A 167 4.91 10.23 11.88
C GLU A 167 3.83 11.26 12.19
N SER A 168 3.96 12.46 11.63
CA SER A 168 2.90 13.47 11.70
C SER A 168 1.75 13.06 10.78
N LYS A 169 0.54 13.07 11.31
CA LYS A 169 -0.66 12.90 10.49
C LYS A 169 -0.94 14.19 9.76
N ARG A 170 -1.32 14.07 8.50
CA ARG A 170 -1.78 15.22 7.73
C ARG A 170 -3.20 15.59 8.21
N GLU A 171 -3.33 16.71 8.91
CA GLU A 171 -4.58 17.23 9.49
C GLU A 171 -5.24 18.30 8.61
N ARG A 172 -4.85 18.38 7.34
CA ARG A 172 -5.35 19.35 6.37
C ARG A 172 -6.84 19.18 6.14
N TYR A 173 -7.64 20.19 6.54
CA TYR A 173 -9.02 20.38 6.15
C TYR A 173 -9.09 21.43 5.04
N VAL A 174 -9.67 21.09 3.90
CA VAL A 174 -9.89 22.01 2.77
C VAL A 174 -11.20 22.74 3.00
N THR A 175 -11.16 24.05 3.18
CA THR A 175 -12.37 24.87 3.35
C THR A 175 -13.22 24.86 2.10
N HIS A 176 -14.50 25.27 2.23
CA HIS A 176 -15.39 25.32 1.07
C HIS A 176 -14.94 26.40 0.06
N ALA A 177 -14.45 27.54 0.56
CA ALA A 177 -13.91 28.61 -0.30
C ALA A 177 -12.70 28.12 -1.12
N GLU A 178 -11.72 27.47 -0.47
CA GLU A 178 -10.55 26.92 -1.16
C GLU A 178 -10.94 25.88 -2.22
N TYR A 179 -11.92 25.01 -1.88
CA TYR A 179 -12.43 24.01 -2.83
C TYR A 179 -13.00 24.69 -4.07
N ILE A 180 -13.85 25.70 -3.92
CA ILE A 180 -14.49 26.40 -5.04
C ILE A 180 -13.47 27.14 -5.90
N GLU A 181 -12.54 27.89 -5.29
CA GLU A 181 -11.52 28.62 -6.04
C GLU A 181 -10.69 27.68 -6.94
N VAL A 182 -10.27 26.53 -6.39
CA VAL A 182 -9.49 25.55 -7.15
C VAL A 182 -10.36 24.82 -8.16
N TYR A 183 -11.60 24.49 -7.83
CA TYR A 183 -12.56 23.88 -8.74
C TYR A 183 -12.79 24.73 -9.98
N GLU A 184 -12.98 26.03 -9.82
CA GLU A 184 -13.19 26.97 -10.92
C GLU A 184 -11.96 27.12 -11.82
N ALA A 185 -10.77 27.06 -11.23
CA ALA A 185 -9.50 27.14 -11.95
C ALA A 185 -9.10 25.83 -12.65
N ALA A 186 -9.69 24.69 -12.23
CA ALA A 186 -9.33 23.35 -12.69
C ALA A 186 -9.99 22.99 -14.02
N GLY A 187 -9.32 22.09 -14.77
CA GLY A 187 -9.89 21.51 -15.98
C GLY A 187 -10.98 20.46 -15.68
N THR A 188 -11.79 20.12 -16.69
CA THR A 188 -12.99 19.28 -16.56
C THR A 188 -12.72 17.94 -15.84
N GLN A 189 -11.65 17.24 -16.15
CA GLN A 189 -11.36 15.93 -15.55
C GLN A 189 -10.92 16.03 -14.10
N VAL A 190 -10.19 17.10 -13.75
CA VAL A 190 -9.83 17.40 -12.36
C VAL A 190 -11.08 17.74 -11.56
N ARG A 191 -11.97 18.58 -12.10
CA ARG A 191 -13.27 18.90 -11.48
C ARG A 191 -14.11 17.65 -11.24
N LEU A 192 -14.19 16.77 -12.24
CA LEU A 192 -14.91 15.50 -12.12
C LEU A 192 -14.36 14.64 -10.97
N LEU A 193 -13.04 14.47 -10.92
CA LEU A 193 -12.41 13.66 -9.84
C LEU A 193 -12.56 14.33 -8.47
N MET A 194 -12.52 15.68 -8.39
CA MET A 194 -12.80 16.42 -7.15
C MET A 194 -14.23 16.13 -6.64
N GLU A 195 -15.23 16.24 -7.51
CA GLU A 195 -16.64 15.99 -7.17
C GLU A 195 -16.88 14.52 -6.79
N LEU A 196 -16.37 13.57 -7.58
CA LEU A 196 -16.51 12.13 -7.26
C LEU A 196 -15.85 11.82 -5.92
N THR A 197 -14.64 12.30 -5.67
CA THR A 197 -13.95 12.06 -4.39
C THR A 197 -14.71 12.64 -3.21
N TYR A 198 -15.18 13.86 -3.32
CA TYR A 198 -15.90 14.57 -2.26
C TYR A 198 -17.23 13.90 -1.92
N ARG A 199 -18.01 13.51 -2.97
CA ARG A 199 -19.38 13.01 -2.78
C ARG A 199 -19.44 11.53 -2.46
N THR A 200 -18.52 10.73 -2.99
CA THR A 200 -18.56 9.29 -2.79
C THR A 200 -17.64 8.81 -1.69
N LEU A 201 -16.75 9.65 -1.20
CA LEU A 201 -15.70 9.32 -0.23
C LEU A 201 -14.84 8.11 -0.65
N GLN A 202 -14.72 7.85 -1.98
CA GLN A 202 -13.88 6.79 -2.48
C GLN A 202 -12.44 7.26 -2.69
N ARG A 203 -11.51 6.29 -2.73
CA ARG A 203 -10.09 6.62 -2.92
C ARG A 203 -9.82 6.93 -4.39
N PRO A 204 -9.20 8.08 -4.69
CA PRO A 204 -8.93 8.45 -6.09
C PRO A 204 -8.12 7.42 -6.85
N GLU A 205 -6.99 6.98 -6.28
CA GLU A 205 -6.01 6.11 -6.93
C GLU A 205 -6.51 4.67 -7.09
N SER A 206 -7.05 4.05 -6.02
CA SER A 206 -7.41 2.64 -6.03
C SER A 206 -8.83 2.36 -6.52
N ASP A 207 -9.70 3.37 -6.53
CA ASP A 207 -11.12 3.18 -6.84
C ASP A 207 -11.56 4.06 -8.02
N LEU A 208 -11.59 5.41 -7.85
CA LEU A 208 -12.26 6.33 -8.78
C LEU A 208 -11.63 6.37 -10.19
N LEU A 209 -10.30 6.28 -10.30
CA LEU A 209 -9.63 6.29 -11.60
C LEU A 209 -9.90 5.02 -12.41
N GLY A 210 -10.28 3.92 -11.73
CA GLY A 210 -10.69 2.68 -12.37
C GLY A 210 -12.19 2.60 -12.68
N TRP A 211 -13.00 3.58 -12.23
CA TRP A 211 -14.44 3.53 -12.50
C TRP A 211 -14.77 3.74 -13.97
N THR A 212 -15.59 2.84 -14.49
CA THR A 212 -16.19 2.91 -15.83
C THR A 212 -17.72 2.97 -15.70
N PRO A 213 -18.50 3.14 -16.77
CA PRO A 213 -19.95 3.05 -16.72
C PRO A 213 -20.50 1.77 -16.08
N ALA A 214 -19.71 0.71 -16.00
CA ALA A 214 -20.08 -0.56 -15.36
C ALA A 214 -20.36 -0.45 -13.84
N VAL A 215 -19.95 0.66 -13.18
CA VAL A 215 -20.32 0.90 -11.76
C VAL A 215 -21.79 1.26 -11.59
N LEU A 216 -22.50 1.64 -12.67
CA LEU A 216 -23.93 1.91 -12.64
C LEU A 216 -24.72 0.59 -12.57
N ALA A 217 -25.55 0.45 -11.58
CA ALA A 217 -26.34 -0.76 -11.35
C ALA A 217 -27.75 -0.40 -10.85
N ARG A 218 -28.61 -1.41 -10.80
CA ARG A 218 -29.86 -1.37 -10.05
C ARG A 218 -29.73 -2.25 -8.81
N ASP A 219 -30.18 -1.74 -7.69
CA ASP A 219 -30.25 -2.56 -6.47
C ASP A 219 -31.32 -3.64 -6.67
N PRO A 220 -30.97 -4.94 -6.47
CA PRO A 220 -31.89 -6.04 -6.77
C PRO A 220 -33.08 -6.09 -5.83
N HIS A 221 -33.01 -5.47 -4.65
CA HIS A 221 -34.11 -5.49 -3.68
C HIS A 221 -35.08 -4.31 -3.83
N SER A 222 -34.51 -3.12 -4.05
CA SER A 222 -35.33 -1.88 -4.13
C SER A 222 -35.61 -1.42 -5.55
N GLY A 223 -34.89 -1.97 -6.56
CA GLY A 223 -34.92 -1.47 -7.93
C GLY A 223 -34.24 -0.09 -8.12
N ALA A 224 -33.80 0.55 -7.04
CA ALA A 224 -33.18 1.87 -7.07
C ALA A 224 -31.88 1.88 -7.88
N ARG A 225 -31.59 3.00 -8.52
CA ARG A 225 -30.30 3.18 -9.22
C ARG A 225 -29.19 3.46 -8.22
N VAL A 226 -28.10 2.75 -8.34
CA VAL A 226 -26.96 2.81 -7.41
C VAL A 226 -25.64 2.78 -8.17
N LEU A 227 -24.58 3.28 -7.54
CA LEU A 227 -23.21 2.92 -7.87
C LEU A 227 -22.83 1.67 -7.07
N SER A 228 -22.43 0.60 -7.74
CA SER A 228 -22.05 -0.67 -7.10
C SER A 228 -20.67 -1.08 -7.58
N PHE A 229 -19.75 -1.25 -6.64
CA PHE A 229 -18.35 -1.58 -6.95
C PHE A 229 -17.67 -2.28 -5.76
N ILE A 230 -16.50 -2.83 -6.01
CA ILE A 230 -15.61 -3.41 -5.01
C ILE A 230 -14.42 -2.47 -4.86
N GLN A 231 -14.12 -2.05 -3.63
CA GLN A 231 -12.96 -1.21 -3.36
C GLN A 231 -11.64 -1.96 -3.63
N GLY A 232 -10.77 -1.37 -4.44
CA GLY A 232 -9.51 -2.00 -4.85
C GLY A 232 -8.54 -2.27 -3.68
N LYS A 233 -8.56 -1.45 -2.63
CA LYS A 233 -7.65 -1.60 -1.48
C LYS A 233 -8.16 -2.58 -0.42
N THR A 234 -9.46 -2.63 -0.17
CA THR A 234 -10.05 -3.35 0.99
C THR A 234 -10.89 -4.55 0.58
N GLY A 235 -11.23 -4.69 -0.70
CA GLY A 235 -12.13 -5.71 -1.18
C GLY A 235 -13.60 -5.52 -0.73
N MET A 236 -13.92 -4.40 -0.03
CA MET A 236 -15.27 -4.13 0.43
C MET A 236 -16.20 -3.84 -0.74
N ARG A 237 -17.37 -4.48 -0.73
CA ARG A 237 -18.47 -4.15 -1.63
C ARG A 237 -19.20 -2.91 -1.11
N VAL A 238 -19.29 -1.90 -1.95
CA VAL A 238 -19.97 -0.64 -1.60
C VAL A 238 -21.08 -0.37 -2.61
N LYS A 239 -22.24 0.02 -2.11
CA LYS A 239 -23.36 0.53 -2.89
C LYS A 239 -23.64 1.96 -2.45
N ILE A 240 -23.73 2.89 -3.38
CA ILE A 240 -24.00 4.30 -3.13
C ILE A 240 -25.26 4.67 -3.89
N ALA A 241 -26.25 5.26 -3.23
CA ALA A 241 -27.45 5.75 -3.87
C ALA A 241 -27.10 6.79 -4.96
N LEU A 242 -27.64 6.65 -6.14
CA LEU A 242 -27.41 7.55 -7.25
C LEU A 242 -28.36 8.74 -7.13
N THR A 243 -27.81 9.84 -6.57
CA THR A 243 -28.53 11.12 -6.53
C THR A 243 -28.51 11.79 -7.91
N GLU A 244 -29.46 12.69 -8.18
CA GLU A 244 -29.51 13.45 -9.44
C GLU A 244 -28.17 14.16 -9.76
N ARG A 245 -27.50 14.67 -8.73
CA ARG A 245 -26.21 15.34 -8.91
C ARG A 245 -25.12 14.33 -9.35
N LEU A 246 -25.02 13.17 -8.71
CA LEU A 246 -24.06 12.13 -9.09
C LEU A 246 -24.38 11.57 -10.48
N GLU A 247 -25.64 11.35 -10.76
CA GLU A 247 -26.12 10.90 -12.07
C GLU A 247 -25.70 11.88 -13.17
N SER A 248 -25.98 13.17 -12.99
CA SER A 248 -25.60 14.22 -13.93
C SER A 248 -24.08 14.30 -14.14
N LEU A 249 -23.27 14.11 -13.09
CA LEU A 249 -21.81 14.07 -13.19
C LEU A 249 -21.33 12.90 -14.04
N ILE A 250 -21.88 11.72 -13.79
CA ILE A 250 -21.49 10.49 -14.49
C ILE A 250 -21.95 10.51 -15.94
N HIS A 251 -23.19 10.95 -16.21
CA HIS A 251 -23.67 11.09 -17.58
C HIS A 251 -22.84 12.06 -18.41
N ARG A 252 -22.42 13.19 -17.83
CA ARG A 252 -21.51 14.12 -18.51
C ARG A 252 -20.13 13.51 -18.78
N ALA A 253 -19.63 12.68 -17.86
CA ALA A 253 -18.37 11.97 -18.03
C ALA A 253 -18.43 10.90 -19.14
N MET A 254 -19.56 10.22 -19.26
CA MET A 254 -19.78 9.19 -20.30
C MET A 254 -19.93 9.78 -21.72
N GLY A 255 -20.32 11.08 -21.83
CA GLY A 255 -20.58 11.71 -23.11
C GLY A 255 -21.86 11.18 -23.81
N LYS A 256 -21.98 11.45 -25.11
CA LYS A 256 -23.19 11.12 -25.90
C LYS A 256 -23.31 9.62 -26.20
N VAL A 257 -22.19 8.93 -26.36
CA VAL A 257 -22.13 7.49 -26.64
C VAL A 257 -21.28 6.82 -25.57
N PRO A 258 -21.89 6.18 -24.55
CA PRO A 258 -21.14 5.54 -23.48
C PRO A 258 -20.34 4.34 -23.97
N VAL A 259 -19.05 4.30 -23.65
CA VAL A 259 -18.18 3.12 -23.85
C VAL A 259 -17.98 2.43 -22.49
N ILE A 260 -18.51 1.22 -22.34
CA ILE A 260 -18.56 0.50 -21.05
C ILE A 260 -17.17 0.29 -20.43
N SER A 261 -16.14 0.07 -21.24
CA SER A 261 -14.77 -0.16 -20.78
C SER A 261 -13.96 1.13 -20.55
N GLN A 262 -14.49 2.29 -20.95
CA GLN A 262 -13.78 3.56 -20.84
C GLN A 262 -13.86 4.10 -19.40
N PRO A 263 -12.73 4.49 -18.78
CA PRO A 263 -12.76 5.15 -17.48
C PRO A 263 -13.60 6.44 -17.51
N LEU A 264 -14.33 6.72 -16.42
CA LEU A 264 -15.09 7.98 -16.30
C LEU A 264 -14.17 9.20 -16.30
N VAL A 265 -12.99 9.06 -15.69
CA VAL A 265 -11.94 10.08 -15.66
C VAL A 265 -10.89 9.73 -16.71
N HIS A 266 -10.99 10.30 -17.88
CA HIS A 266 -10.16 9.96 -19.04
C HIS A 266 -9.65 11.18 -19.80
N ASN A 267 -8.61 11.01 -20.61
CA ASN A 267 -8.09 12.02 -21.51
C ASN A 267 -8.94 12.11 -22.81
N ARG A 268 -8.56 12.99 -23.74
CA ARG A 268 -9.28 13.18 -25.02
C ARG A 268 -9.29 11.94 -25.91
N LYS A 269 -8.36 10.98 -25.67
CA LYS A 269 -8.29 9.71 -26.41
C LYS A 269 -9.13 8.59 -25.76
N GLY A 270 -9.76 8.86 -24.62
CA GLY A 270 -10.52 7.88 -23.85
C GLY A 270 -9.66 7.03 -22.91
N GLU A 271 -8.36 7.35 -22.74
CA GLU A 271 -7.45 6.63 -21.86
C GLU A 271 -7.51 7.19 -20.42
N GLY A 272 -7.45 6.31 -19.43
CA GLY A 272 -7.44 6.72 -18.02
C GLY A 272 -6.17 7.49 -17.64
N TYR A 273 -6.29 8.39 -16.68
CA TYR A 273 -5.14 9.08 -16.10
C TYR A 273 -4.42 8.21 -15.07
N THR A 274 -3.08 8.34 -15.01
CA THR A 274 -2.34 7.91 -13.83
C THR A 274 -2.62 8.84 -12.67
N TYR A 275 -2.57 8.34 -11.43
CA TYR A 275 -2.81 9.17 -10.24
C TYR A 275 -1.81 10.33 -10.13
N SER A 276 -0.53 10.09 -10.45
CA SER A 276 0.50 11.14 -10.50
C SER A 276 0.19 12.21 -11.56
N GLY A 277 -0.26 11.81 -12.75
CA GLY A 277 -0.59 12.73 -13.83
C GLY A 277 -1.74 13.67 -13.46
N ILE A 278 -2.87 13.12 -12.96
CA ILE A 278 -4.01 13.97 -12.60
C ILE A 278 -3.74 14.78 -11.32
N THR A 279 -2.89 14.29 -10.40
CA THR A 279 -2.44 15.08 -9.24
C THR A 279 -1.57 16.27 -9.66
N ALA A 280 -0.71 16.10 -10.67
CA ALA A 280 0.05 17.21 -11.23
C ALA A 280 -0.88 18.29 -11.84
N MET A 281 -1.97 17.88 -12.49
CA MET A 281 -2.98 18.81 -13.01
C MET A 281 -3.70 19.58 -11.88
N LEU A 282 -4.05 18.91 -10.78
CA LEU A 282 -4.62 19.58 -9.58
C LEU A 282 -3.61 20.58 -8.99
N THR A 283 -2.35 20.18 -8.87
CA THR A 283 -1.27 21.05 -8.39
C THR A 283 -1.10 22.28 -9.28
N ALA A 284 -1.21 22.13 -10.59
CA ALA A 284 -1.18 23.25 -11.54
C ALA A 284 -2.37 24.20 -11.36
N ALA A 285 -3.58 23.67 -11.08
CA ALA A 285 -4.75 24.49 -10.77
C ALA A 285 -4.54 25.29 -9.47
N ILE A 286 -4.01 24.68 -8.41
CA ILE A 286 -3.69 25.36 -7.15
C ILE A 286 -2.63 26.46 -7.38
N ARG A 287 -1.61 26.19 -8.18
CA ARG A 287 -0.60 27.22 -8.54
C ARG A 287 -1.21 28.40 -9.29
N LYS A 288 -2.15 28.14 -10.22
CA LYS A 288 -2.88 29.20 -10.94
C LYS A 288 -3.69 30.08 -9.97
N VAL A 289 -4.40 29.45 -9.02
CA VAL A 289 -5.12 30.17 -7.96
C VAL A 289 -4.16 31.00 -7.12
N ASN A 290 -3.06 30.43 -6.67
CA ASN A 290 -2.08 31.11 -5.84
C ASN A 290 -1.43 32.31 -6.54
N LYS A 291 -1.18 32.22 -7.86
CA LYS A 291 -0.71 33.37 -8.66
C LYS A 291 -1.76 34.49 -8.71
N ALA A 292 -3.03 34.13 -8.87
CA ALA A 292 -4.11 35.13 -8.87
C ALA A 292 -4.34 35.79 -7.50
N ARG A 293 -4.17 35.00 -6.40
CA ARG A 293 -4.24 35.51 -5.02
C ARG A 293 -3.08 36.46 -4.71
N GLU A 294 -1.86 36.08 -5.11
CA GLU A 294 -0.67 36.93 -4.95
C GLU A 294 -0.80 38.27 -5.65
N ALA A 295 -1.35 38.31 -6.88
CA ALA A 295 -1.64 39.54 -7.60
C ALA A 295 -2.68 40.43 -6.90
N LYS A 296 -3.49 39.85 -5.99
CA LYS A 296 -4.52 40.57 -5.18
C LYS A 296 -4.04 40.86 -3.74
N GLY A 297 -2.80 40.55 -3.41
CA GLY A 297 -2.27 40.70 -2.03
C GLY A 297 -2.85 39.69 -1.02
N LEU A 298 -3.48 38.60 -1.48
CA LEU A 298 -4.10 37.59 -0.62
C LEU A 298 -3.08 36.47 -0.25
N PRO A 299 -3.20 35.85 0.93
CA PRO A 299 -2.34 34.74 1.33
C PRO A 299 -2.51 33.54 0.39
N LYS A 300 -1.39 32.81 0.13
CA LYS A 300 -1.43 31.60 -0.70
C LYS A 300 -2.26 30.51 -0.03
N LEU A 301 -3.00 29.75 -0.83
CA LEU A 301 -3.66 28.53 -0.37
C LEU A 301 -2.60 27.48 -0.01
N GLU A 302 -2.80 26.82 1.12
CA GLU A 302 -2.05 25.64 1.45
C GLU A 302 -2.38 24.51 0.46
N SER A 303 -1.35 23.80 0.00
CA SER A 303 -1.52 22.72 -0.97
C SER A 303 -2.37 21.59 -0.42
N PHE A 304 -3.27 21.05 -1.25
CA PHE A 304 -4.05 19.87 -0.93
C PHE A 304 -4.10 18.89 -2.11
N GLY A 305 -4.40 17.63 -1.82
CA GLY A 305 -4.58 16.59 -2.82
C GLY A 305 -5.98 16.01 -2.79
N PHE A 306 -6.30 15.16 -3.77
CA PHE A 306 -7.61 14.49 -3.82
C PHE A 306 -7.93 13.71 -2.54
N ARG A 307 -6.92 13.11 -1.87
CA ARG A 307 -7.14 12.43 -0.58
C ARG A 307 -7.67 13.35 0.52
N ASP A 308 -7.29 14.63 0.47
CA ASP A 308 -7.79 15.62 1.43
C ASP A 308 -9.28 15.93 1.16
N LEU A 309 -9.72 15.83 -0.10
CA LEU A 309 -11.13 15.99 -0.47
C LEU A 309 -12.02 14.84 0.03
N LYS A 310 -11.51 13.61 0.08
CA LYS A 310 -12.19 12.51 0.78
C LYS A 310 -12.38 12.87 2.26
N GLY A 311 -11.35 13.42 2.91
CA GLY A 311 -11.42 13.86 4.28
C GLY A 311 -12.37 15.04 4.49
N LYS A 312 -12.37 15.99 3.56
CA LYS A 312 -13.33 17.09 3.54
C LYS A 312 -14.76 16.57 3.49
N GLY A 313 -15.07 15.68 2.53
CA GLY A 313 -16.43 15.15 2.37
C GLY A 313 -16.93 14.43 3.62
N ALA A 314 -16.08 13.57 4.24
CA ALA A 314 -16.42 12.88 5.49
C ALA A 314 -16.65 13.86 6.65
N THR A 315 -15.82 14.91 6.74
CA THR A 315 -15.95 15.93 7.79
C THR A 315 -17.19 16.79 7.59
N ASP A 316 -17.48 17.20 6.36
CA ASP A 316 -18.67 18.01 6.04
C ASP A 316 -19.97 17.22 6.32
N MET A 317 -20.03 15.93 6.02
CA MET A 317 -21.16 15.06 6.39
C MET A 317 -21.35 15.02 7.91
N TRP A 318 -20.24 14.86 8.66
CA TRP A 318 -20.32 14.84 10.12
C TRP A 318 -20.80 16.18 10.68
N LEU A 319 -20.30 17.31 10.17
CA LEU A 319 -20.76 18.66 10.56
C LEU A 319 -22.22 18.92 10.18
N ALA A 320 -22.71 18.30 9.11
CA ALA A 320 -24.11 18.33 8.71
C ALA A 320 -25.02 17.41 9.54
N GLY A 321 -24.48 16.73 10.58
CA GLY A 321 -25.24 15.86 11.48
C GLY A 321 -25.50 14.44 10.96
N HIS A 322 -24.83 14.00 9.87
CA HIS A 322 -24.98 12.62 9.42
C HIS A 322 -24.40 11.63 10.44
N PRO A 323 -25.10 10.51 10.73
CA PRO A 323 -24.60 9.47 11.62
C PRO A 323 -23.24 8.93 11.15
N ILE A 324 -22.36 8.64 12.09
CA ILE A 324 -20.99 8.18 11.77
C ILE A 324 -21.01 6.82 11.06
N GLU A 325 -22.03 5.99 11.32
CA GLU A 325 -22.26 4.72 10.65
C GLU A 325 -22.54 4.90 9.15
N GLN A 326 -23.27 5.95 8.78
CA GLN A 326 -23.50 6.29 7.37
C GLN A 326 -22.21 6.74 6.69
N ILE A 327 -21.39 7.54 7.37
CA ILE A 327 -20.09 7.98 6.86
C ILE A 327 -19.14 6.78 6.74
N GLN A 328 -19.16 5.87 7.72
CA GLN A 328 -18.37 4.64 7.72
C GLN A 328 -18.74 3.75 6.53
N LEU A 329 -20.03 3.53 6.30
CA LEU A 329 -20.56 2.75 5.17
C LEU A 329 -20.10 3.36 3.83
N LEU A 330 -20.27 4.68 3.68
CA LEU A 330 -19.85 5.40 2.47
C LEU A 330 -18.34 5.35 2.26
N CYS A 331 -17.53 5.44 3.33
CA CYS A 331 -16.08 5.30 3.27
C CYS A 331 -15.62 3.87 2.94
N GLY A 332 -16.46 2.87 3.18
CA GLY A 332 -16.11 1.45 3.13
C GLY A 332 -15.09 1.05 4.21
N HIS A 333 -15.24 1.60 5.42
CA HIS A 333 -14.39 1.23 6.55
C HIS A 333 -15.03 0.09 7.34
N SER A 334 -14.25 -0.97 7.61
CA SER A 334 -14.71 -2.11 8.45
C SER A 334 -14.80 -1.75 9.93
N ASP A 335 -14.06 -0.71 10.37
CA ASP A 335 -13.96 -0.28 11.75
C ASP A 335 -14.43 1.17 11.92
N LYS A 336 -15.34 1.39 12.88
CA LYS A 336 -15.87 2.71 13.25
C LYS A 336 -14.80 3.63 13.79
N ALA A 337 -13.86 3.11 14.60
CA ALA A 337 -12.77 3.89 15.16
C ALA A 337 -11.86 4.50 14.09
N THR A 338 -11.72 3.84 12.93
CA THR A 338 -11.02 4.41 11.78
C THR A 338 -11.74 5.64 11.23
N THR A 339 -13.07 5.60 11.12
CA THR A 339 -13.87 6.73 10.64
C THR A 339 -13.84 7.89 11.63
N GLU A 340 -14.03 7.62 12.92
CA GLU A 340 -13.96 8.61 14.00
C GLU A 340 -12.62 9.33 14.04
N LYS A 341 -11.54 8.57 14.01
CA LYS A 341 -10.18 9.11 14.01
C LYS A 341 -9.93 10.01 12.79
N TYR A 342 -10.43 9.58 11.63
CA TYR A 342 -10.27 10.30 10.39
C TYR A 342 -10.98 11.66 10.42
N ILE A 343 -12.25 11.70 10.87
CA ILE A 343 -13.03 12.92 10.99
C ILE A 343 -12.42 13.85 12.05
N LYS A 344 -12.18 13.34 13.26
CA LYS A 344 -11.60 14.13 14.36
C LYS A 344 -10.20 14.68 14.07
N ALA A 345 -9.41 13.97 13.28
CA ALA A 345 -8.10 14.45 12.84
C ALA A 345 -8.20 15.61 11.84
N ARG A 346 -9.35 15.80 11.19
CA ARG A 346 -9.56 16.82 10.18
C ARG A 346 -10.32 18.06 10.66
N TRP A 347 -10.97 17.94 11.81
CA TRP A 347 -11.75 19.02 12.38
C TRP A 347 -11.57 19.12 13.90
N ASN A 348 -11.12 20.25 14.36
CA ASN A 348 -11.02 20.56 15.79
C ASN A 348 -12.32 21.29 16.20
N ALA A 349 -13.29 20.52 16.70
CA ALA A 349 -14.53 21.11 17.19
C ALA A 349 -14.29 21.86 18.51
N THR A 350 -14.90 23.03 18.66
CA THR A 350 -14.93 23.75 19.94
C THR A 350 -15.88 23.01 20.88
N ALA A 351 -15.36 22.55 22.01
CA ALA A 351 -16.18 21.95 23.05
C ALA A 351 -16.98 23.04 23.78
N GLN A 352 -18.25 22.78 24.02
CA GLN A 352 -19.05 23.64 24.91
C GLN A 352 -18.71 23.26 26.37
N PRO A 353 -18.64 24.25 27.29
CA PRO A 353 -18.46 23.97 28.69
C PRO A 353 -19.67 23.23 29.27
N ASN A 354 -19.47 22.51 30.36
CA ASN A 354 -20.58 21.93 31.09
C ASN A 354 -21.30 23.06 31.86
N GLU A 355 -22.49 23.41 31.42
CA GLU A 355 -23.35 24.42 32.07
C GLU A 355 -24.45 23.79 32.96
N THR A 356 -24.29 22.50 33.30
CA THR A 356 -25.22 21.84 34.21
C THR A 356 -25.20 22.56 35.58
N ALA A 357 -26.34 23.10 36.00
CA ALA A 357 -26.46 23.74 37.32
C ALA A 357 -26.12 22.70 38.41
N ILE A 358 -25.20 23.02 39.28
CA ILE A 358 -24.96 22.28 40.51
C ILE A 358 -26.01 22.78 41.50
N ALA A 359 -27.07 21.96 41.71
CA ALA A 359 -28.13 22.27 42.67
C ALA A 359 -27.61 22.20 44.10
#